data_213a79dd8a0814a64e0d66be36419a71
#
_entry.id   213a79dd8a0814a64e0d66be36419a71
#
_cell.length_a   1.000
_cell.length_b   1.000
_cell.length_c   1.000
_cell.angle_alpha   90.00
_cell.angle_beta   90.00
_cell.angle_gamma   90.00
#
_symmetry.space_group_name_H-M   'P 1'
#
loop_
_entity.id
_entity.type
_entity.pdbx_description
1 polymer ?
#
loop_
_entity_poly.entity_id
_entity_poly.type
_entity_poly.pdbx_seq_one_letter_code
_entity_poly.pdbx_strand_id
1 'polypeptide(L)'
;MSELNNNIRINAVEDENNNADFYANFKQKLIDVEQFPSLYTFKFIVTADADKIEAVKNVFTHTSAKYTEKESSGGKYKSITVEVFVNHADEVVDYYKKVSKIESVIML
;
A
#
# COMPACT_ATOMS: atom_id res chain seq x y z
N MET A 1 -3.08 5.18 18.96
CA MET A 1 -3.47 4.50 18.38
C MET A 1 -3.18 4.32 17.23
N SER A 2 -3.03 3.58 16.82
CA SER A 2 -2.78 3.52 15.72
C SER A 2 -3.71 2.95 15.02
N GLU A 3 -4.71 3.61 14.86
CA GLU A 3 -5.68 3.18 14.05
C GLU A 3 -5.17 2.93 12.73
N LEU A 4 -4.17 3.59 12.25
CA LEU A 4 -3.65 3.29 10.94
C LEU A 4 -3.22 1.86 10.82
N ASN A 5 -2.56 1.37 11.80
CA ASN A 5 -2.11 0.01 11.73
C ASN A 5 -3.24 -0.96 11.67
N ASN A 6 -4.29 -0.67 12.36
CA ASN A 6 -5.37 -1.60 12.39
C ASN A 6 -6.19 -1.55 11.15
N ASN A 7 -6.16 -0.47 10.47
CA ASN A 7 -7.07 -0.32 9.42
C ASN A 7 -6.57 -0.39 8.07
N ILE A 8 -5.36 -0.80 7.93
CA ILE A 8 -4.90 -0.83 6.64
C ILE A 8 -5.36 -2.04 5.97
N ARG A 9 -6.48 -2.54 6.17
CA ARG A 9 -6.97 -3.56 5.42
C ARG A 9 -7.94 -2.94 4.54
N ILE A 10 -7.61 -2.53 3.45
CA ILE A 10 -8.50 -1.95 2.56
C ILE A 10 -9.02 -2.96 1.68
N ASN A 11 -10.14 -3.43 1.96
CA ASN A 11 -10.66 -4.32 1.10
C ASN A 11 -11.64 -3.74 0.39
N ALA A 12 -11.63 -3.49 -0.50
CA ALA A 12 -12.60 -3.27 -1.24
C ALA A 12 -13.27 -2.23 -1.07
N VAL A 13 -13.57 -1.80 -1.22
CA VAL A 13 -14.17 -0.84 -1.48
C VAL A 13 -15.49 -0.86 -1.61
N GLU A 14 -16.10 -1.43 -0.82
CA GLU A 14 -17.41 -1.52 -0.91
C GLU A 14 -18.09 -0.22 -0.76
N ASP A 15 -17.58 0.76 -0.20
CA ASP A 15 -18.27 1.98 0.01
C ASP A 15 -17.36 3.10 -0.38
N GLU A 16 -17.59 3.67 -1.52
CA GLU A 16 -16.73 4.70 -2.01
C GLU A 16 -16.71 5.94 -1.16
N ASN A 17 -17.83 6.28 -0.54
CA ASN A 17 -17.85 7.45 0.32
C ASN A 17 -16.99 7.24 1.54
N ASN A 18 -17.06 6.08 2.15
CA ASN A 18 -16.23 5.78 3.29
C ASN A 18 -14.78 5.74 2.90
N ASN A 19 -14.50 5.25 1.70
CA ASN A 19 -13.13 5.21 1.25
C ASN A 19 -12.59 6.61 1.01
N ALA A 20 -13.40 7.50 0.50
CA ALA A 20 -12.96 8.87 0.31
C ALA A 20 -12.59 9.52 1.63
N ASP A 21 -13.42 9.32 2.66
CA ASP A 21 -13.11 9.87 3.97
C ASP A 21 -11.88 9.24 4.57
N PHE A 22 -11.73 7.94 4.41
CA PHE A 22 -10.57 7.25 4.91
C PHE A 22 -9.29 7.83 4.30
N TYR A 23 -9.30 8.02 2.99
CA TYR A 23 -8.10 8.50 2.32
C TYR A 23 -7.80 9.95 2.65
N ALA A 24 -8.82 10.77 2.85
CA ALA A 24 -8.60 12.15 3.25
C ALA A 24 -7.97 12.21 4.63
N ASN A 25 -8.43 11.40 5.55
CA ASN A 25 -7.86 11.34 6.88
C ASN A 25 -6.46 10.76 6.88
N PHE A 26 -6.23 9.76 6.06
CA PHE A 26 -4.92 9.14 5.93
C PHE A 26 -3.92 10.15 5.39
N LYS A 27 -4.33 10.91 4.38
CA LYS A 27 -3.46 11.94 3.81
C LYS A 27 -3.07 12.96 4.86
N GLN A 28 -4.03 13.40 5.67
CA GLN A 28 -3.73 14.39 6.67
C GLN A 28 -2.74 13.84 7.71
N LYS A 29 -2.90 12.58 8.10
CA LYS A 29 -1.96 11.98 9.03
C LYS A 29 -0.56 11.86 8.44
N LEU A 30 -0.48 11.56 7.15
CA LEU A 30 0.82 11.51 6.49
C LEU A 30 1.48 12.89 6.52
N ILE A 31 0.74 13.93 6.23
CA ILE A 31 1.27 15.28 6.25
C ILE A 31 1.78 15.62 7.65
N ASP A 32 1.06 15.18 8.66
CA ASP A 32 1.42 15.51 10.03
C ASP A 32 2.67 14.79 10.52
N VAL A 33 2.94 13.57 10.05
CA VAL A 33 4.02 12.78 10.61
C VAL A 33 5.19 12.54 9.67
N GLU A 34 5.03 12.77 8.39
CA GLU A 34 6.11 12.51 7.44
C GLU A 34 6.55 13.79 6.80
N GLN A 35 7.79 13.83 6.39
CA GLN A 35 8.27 14.96 5.64
C GLN A 35 8.42 14.54 4.20
N PHE A 36 7.86 15.29 3.28
CA PHE A 36 7.98 15.02 1.87
C PHE A 36 8.80 16.12 1.21
N PRO A 37 9.55 15.78 0.20
CA PRO A 37 9.68 14.47 -0.47
C PRO A 37 10.52 13.50 0.35
N SER A 38 10.26 12.23 0.20
CA SER A 38 11.04 11.22 0.94
C SER A 38 10.89 9.85 0.31
N LEU A 39 11.72 8.94 0.74
CA LEU A 39 11.54 7.54 0.39
C LEU A 39 10.49 6.99 1.34
N TYR A 40 9.45 6.43 0.78
CA TYR A 40 8.36 5.88 1.58
C TYR A 40 8.33 4.36 1.40
N THR A 41 8.08 3.66 2.47
CA THR A 41 8.05 2.20 2.45
C THR A 41 6.63 1.70 2.57
N PHE A 42 6.22 0.89 1.59
CA PHE A 42 4.93 0.25 1.61
C PHE A 42 5.13 -1.22 1.91
N LYS A 43 4.18 -1.83 2.60
CA LYS A 43 4.22 -3.26 2.83
C LYS A 43 2.87 -3.85 2.53
N PHE A 44 2.87 -4.92 1.76
CA PHE A 44 1.64 -5.58 1.37
C PHE A 44 1.79 -7.08 1.58
N ILE A 45 0.70 -7.74 1.90
CA ILE A 45 0.68 -9.19 1.96
C ILE A 45 -0.32 -9.68 0.93
N VAL A 46 0.11 -10.58 0.07
CA VAL A 46 -0.73 -11.12 -0.99
C VAL A 46 -0.65 -12.62 -0.93
N THR A 47 -1.61 -13.30 -1.55
CA THR A 47 -1.47 -14.72 -1.73
C THR A 47 -0.27 -14.95 -2.66
N ALA A 48 0.41 -16.06 -2.48
CA ALA A 48 1.63 -16.35 -3.23
C ALA A 48 1.25 -16.76 -4.66
N ASP A 49 0.76 -15.83 -5.39
CA ASP A 49 0.21 -16.04 -6.71
C ASP A 49 0.93 -15.06 -7.61
N ALA A 50 1.56 -15.55 -8.63
CA ALA A 50 2.38 -14.71 -9.52
C ALA A 50 1.59 -13.55 -10.10
N ASP A 51 0.33 -13.76 -10.40
CA ASP A 51 -0.49 -12.69 -10.98
C ASP A 51 -0.70 -11.56 -9.98
N LYS A 52 -0.90 -11.89 -8.72
CA LYS A 52 -1.11 -10.87 -7.69
C LYS A 52 0.18 -10.11 -7.43
N ILE A 53 1.27 -10.83 -7.36
CA ILE A 53 2.57 -10.21 -7.13
C ILE A 53 2.90 -9.25 -8.26
N GLU A 54 2.65 -9.69 -9.48
CA GLU A 54 2.93 -8.86 -10.64
C GLU A 54 2.02 -7.63 -10.65
N ALA A 55 0.77 -7.80 -10.27
CA ALA A 55 -0.17 -6.69 -10.23
C ALA A 55 0.29 -5.62 -9.23
N VAL A 56 0.79 -6.04 -8.08
CA VAL A 56 1.30 -5.08 -7.11
C VAL A 56 2.52 -4.35 -7.67
N LYS A 57 3.43 -5.10 -8.28
CA LYS A 57 4.63 -4.48 -8.83
C LYS A 57 4.30 -3.50 -9.94
N ASN A 58 3.28 -3.79 -10.72
CA ASN A 58 2.91 -2.92 -11.82
C ASN A 58 2.32 -1.59 -11.37
N VAL A 59 1.93 -1.48 -10.12
CA VAL A 59 1.46 -0.22 -9.58
C VAL A 59 2.63 0.74 -9.38
N PHE A 60 3.81 0.20 -9.01
CA PHE A 60 4.95 1.04 -8.67
C PHE A 60 5.93 1.06 -9.82
N THR A 61 5.71 1.95 -10.77
CA THR A 61 6.53 2.00 -11.97
C THR A 61 7.62 3.07 -11.92
N HIS A 62 7.68 3.82 -10.82
CA HIS A 62 8.70 4.86 -10.69
C HIS A 62 10.08 4.22 -10.68
N THR A 63 11.05 4.90 -11.27
CA THR A 63 12.39 4.34 -11.41
C THR A 63 13.06 4.09 -10.07
N SER A 64 12.64 4.78 -9.02
CA SER A 64 13.25 4.59 -7.71
C SER A 64 12.68 3.40 -6.96
N ALA A 65 11.62 2.76 -7.46
CA ALA A 65 10.96 1.70 -6.71
C ALA A 65 11.87 0.48 -6.55
N LYS A 66 11.99 0.00 -5.33
CA LYS A 66 12.75 -1.19 -5.02
C LYS A 66 11.84 -2.15 -4.30
N TYR A 67 11.89 -3.41 -4.69
CA TYR A 67 10.99 -4.43 -4.17
C TYR A 67 11.76 -5.46 -3.38
N THR A 68 11.18 -5.89 -2.27
CA THR A 68 11.70 -7.02 -1.51
C THR A 68 10.53 -7.96 -1.26
N GLU A 69 10.69 -9.22 -1.54
CA GLU A 69 9.65 -10.21 -1.36
C GLU A 69 10.08 -11.23 -0.33
N LYS A 70 9.13 -11.67 0.49
CA LYS A 70 9.43 -12.69 1.49
C LYS A 70 8.23 -13.61 1.62
N GLU A 71 8.48 -14.92 1.57
CA GLU A 71 7.40 -15.87 1.70
C GLU A 71 7.05 -16.11 3.15
N SER A 72 5.77 -16.36 3.40
CA SER A 72 5.36 -16.78 4.73
C SER A 72 5.77 -18.22 4.96
N SER A 73 5.67 -18.69 6.20
CA SER A 73 6.05 -19.99 6.52
C SER A 73 5.13 -20.94 5.87
N GLY A 74 4.80 -21.46 5.20
CA GLY A 74 3.91 -22.32 4.50
C GLY A 74 3.86 -22.00 3.03
N GLY A 75 4.45 -20.87 2.64
CA GLY A 75 4.45 -20.50 1.24
C GLY A 75 3.10 -20.06 0.69
N LYS A 76 2.12 -19.82 1.56
CA LYS A 76 0.81 -19.49 1.12
C LYS A 76 0.65 -18.03 0.82
N TYR A 77 1.41 -17.19 1.49
CA TYR A 77 1.38 -15.76 1.31
C TYR A 77 2.77 -15.23 1.06
N LYS A 78 2.82 -14.05 0.48
CA LYS A 78 4.10 -13.40 0.26
C LYS A 78 3.96 -11.96 0.71
N SER A 79 4.95 -11.46 1.43
CA SER A 79 4.96 -10.04 1.75
C SER A 79 5.82 -9.34 0.71
N ILE A 80 5.37 -8.18 0.30
CA ILE A 80 6.09 -7.38 -0.68
C ILE A 80 6.33 -6.04 -0.03
N THR A 81 7.59 -5.68 0.07
CA THR A 81 7.98 -4.37 0.59
C THR A 81 8.43 -3.53 -0.59
N VAL A 82 7.91 -2.35 -0.72
CA VAL A 82 8.26 -1.45 -1.81
C VAL A 82 8.74 -0.14 -1.22
N GLU A 83 9.96 0.25 -1.55
CA GLU A 83 10.47 1.56 -1.20
C GLU A 83 10.45 2.39 -2.46
N VAL A 84 9.86 3.55 -2.41
CA VAL A 84 9.78 4.40 -3.58
C VAL A 84 9.80 5.85 -3.13
N PHE A 85 10.47 6.69 -3.92
CA PHE A 85 10.55 8.10 -3.63
C PHE A 85 9.23 8.76 -3.97
N VAL A 86 8.69 9.53 -3.05
CA VAL A 86 7.42 10.23 -3.26
C VAL A 86 7.61 11.70 -2.92
N ASN A 87 6.95 12.55 -3.65
CA ASN A 87 7.08 13.99 -3.47
C ASN A 87 6.01 14.57 -2.56
N HIS A 88 4.87 13.94 -2.50
CA HIS A 88 3.74 14.46 -1.74
C HIS A 88 2.93 13.35 -1.15
N ALA A 89 2.21 13.65 -0.10
CA ALA A 89 1.33 12.68 0.53
C ALA A 89 0.29 12.14 -0.45
N ASP A 90 -0.11 12.95 -1.42
CA ASP A 90 -1.07 12.49 -2.42
C ASP A 90 -0.57 11.28 -3.19
N GLU A 91 0.73 11.22 -3.44
CA GLU A 91 1.28 10.09 -4.17
C GLU A 91 1.17 8.80 -3.37
N VAL A 92 1.38 8.90 -2.06
CA VAL A 92 1.23 7.74 -1.18
C VAL A 92 -0.21 7.24 -1.24
N VAL A 93 -1.15 8.16 -1.13
CA VAL A 93 -2.57 7.81 -1.17
C VAL A 93 -2.92 7.18 -2.51
N ASP A 94 -2.41 7.72 -3.61
CA ASP A 94 -2.69 7.17 -4.93
C ASP A 94 -2.19 5.74 -5.06
N TYR A 95 -1.01 5.45 -4.54
CA TYR A 95 -0.50 4.09 -4.60
C TYR A 95 -1.41 3.13 -3.83
N TYR A 96 -1.84 3.53 -2.64
CA TYR A 96 -2.74 2.69 -1.87
C TYR A 96 -4.07 2.47 -2.60
N LYS A 97 -4.59 3.50 -3.24
CA LYS A 97 -5.84 3.36 -4.00
C LYS A 97 -5.69 2.36 -5.12
N LYS A 98 -4.57 2.41 -5.81
CA LYS A 98 -4.33 1.51 -6.92
C LYS A 98 -4.18 0.07 -6.45
N VAL A 99 -3.44 -0.12 -5.37
CA VAL A 99 -3.24 -1.45 -4.83
C VAL A 99 -4.56 -2.01 -4.27
N SER A 100 -5.39 -1.15 -3.71
CA SER A 100 -6.64 -1.60 -3.12
C SER A 100 -7.59 -2.21 -4.15
N LYS A 101 -7.35 -1.98 -5.43
CA LYS A 101 -8.17 -2.60 -6.47
C LYS A 101 -7.76 -4.03 -6.76
N ILE A 102 -6.65 -4.48 -6.21
CA ILE A 102 -6.20 -5.85 -6.40
C ILE A 102 -6.82 -6.68 -5.30
N GLU A 103 -7.49 -7.77 -5.68
CA GLU A 103 -8.15 -8.59 -4.70
C GLU A 103 -7.20 -9.25 -3.76
N SER A 104 -7.62 -9.41 -2.53
CA SER A 104 -6.89 -10.19 -1.52
C SER A 104 -5.53 -9.61 -1.13
N VAL A 105 -5.38 -8.31 -1.25
CA VAL A 105 -4.16 -7.67 -0.78
C VAL A 105 -4.43 -7.05 0.58
N ILE A 106 -3.54 -7.31 1.52
CA ILE A 106 -3.59 -6.67 2.82
C ILE A 106 -2.46 -5.66 2.88
N MET A 107 -2.79 -4.43 3.23
CA MET A 107 -1.79 -3.38 3.29
C MET A 107 -1.41 -3.14 4.74
N LEU A 108 -0.16 -3.09 5.00
CA LEU A 108 0.35 -2.95 6.38
C LEU A 108 0.89 -1.56 6.64
#